data_c54d4b12bafbed3065f6034ba010bb19
#
_entry.id   c54d4b12bafbed3065f6034ba010bb19
#
_cell.length_a   1.000
_cell.length_b   1.000
_cell.length_c   1.000
_cell.angle_alpha   90.00
_cell.angle_beta   90.00
_cell.angle_gamma   90.00
#
_symmetry.space_group_name_H-M   'P 1'
#
loop_
_entity.id
_entity.type
_entity.pdbx_description
1 polymer ?
#
loop_
_entity_poly.entity_id
_entity_poly.type
_entity_poly.pdbx_seq_one_letter_code
_entity_poly.pdbx_strand_id
1 'polypeptide(L)'
;MPTVEQQTSTNISIERRNRPTYSEFERDFMKPHKPVIISGALDQWKASSWTPEYFREQFSDKKLNVDGTEYRMADFVELVLNSSNARPAPYLRNVLIDNFLPELLPAIQPLPEYFSPNWLAGPLSQLLRSRLHNGSAELYIGGAGGKFPFLHFDSWHTHAFLCQLYGRKEFTAYAPDQAPYLYVRPDRYNQSVIADIENPDHEKYPLFARAQQMRFYLDPGEILFIPAGWWHTAKILSPSITVSVNRANASNWSELTRDMCSRASLPMKPVAAVYLTSMRVFRTIYGS
;
A
#
# COMPACT_ATOMS: atom_id res chain seq x y z
N MET A 1 9.26 44.05 4.12
CA MET A 1 8.54 42.78 4.01
C MET A 1 9.21 41.99 2.91
N PRO A 2 9.84 40.85 3.17
CA PRO A 2 10.43 40.06 2.12
C PRO A 2 9.30 39.32 1.39
N THR A 3 9.25 39.47 0.10
CA THR A 3 8.40 38.76 -0.85
C THR A 3 8.66 37.25 -0.72
N VAL A 4 7.61 36.48 -0.38
CA VAL A 4 7.64 35.04 -0.45
C VAL A 4 7.75 34.67 -1.92
N GLU A 5 8.94 34.27 -2.36
CA GLU A 5 9.11 33.61 -3.65
C GLU A 5 8.21 32.36 -3.66
N GLN A 6 7.21 32.36 -4.51
CA GLN A 6 6.47 31.17 -4.89
C GLN A 6 7.44 30.20 -5.55
N GLN A 7 8.03 29.30 -4.75
CA GLN A 7 8.74 28.15 -5.30
C GLN A 7 7.72 27.30 -6.07
N THR A 8 7.84 27.31 -7.37
CA THR A 8 7.16 26.36 -8.27
C THR A 8 7.47 24.96 -7.79
N SER A 9 6.45 24.26 -7.27
CA SER A 9 6.56 22.86 -6.90
C SER A 9 6.93 22.08 -8.17
N THR A 10 8.16 21.63 -8.25
CA THR A 10 8.60 20.69 -9.29
C THR A 10 7.79 19.43 -9.12
N ASN A 11 6.82 19.24 -10.02
CA ASN A 11 5.97 18.06 -10.03
C ASN A 11 6.85 16.89 -10.49
N ILE A 12 7.41 16.13 -9.52
CA ILE A 12 8.22 14.95 -9.81
C ILE A 12 7.25 13.88 -10.36
N SER A 13 7.45 13.49 -11.63
CA SER A 13 6.62 12.44 -12.23
C SER A 13 7.11 11.05 -11.82
N ILE A 14 6.16 10.13 -11.59
CA ILE A 14 6.49 8.72 -11.40
C ILE A 14 6.92 8.09 -12.73
N GLU A 15 7.92 7.23 -12.68
CA GLU A 15 8.37 6.47 -13.83
C GLU A 15 7.38 5.33 -14.14
N ARG A 16 7.18 5.03 -15.46
CA ARG A 16 6.33 3.93 -15.94
C ARG A 16 7.16 2.97 -16.77
N ARG A 17 6.97 1.67 -16.56
CA ARG A 17 7.62 0.59 -17.32
C ARG A 17 6.59 -0.43 -17.77
N ASN A 18 6.73 -0.89 -18.98
CA ASN A 18 5.92 -2.01 -19.49
C ASN A 18 6.72 -3.29 -19.39
N ARG A 19 6.29 -4.20 -18.49
CA ARG A 19 6.90 -5.51 -18.27
C ARG A 19 8.44 -5.48 -18.20
N PRO A 20 9.05 -4.69 -17.32
CA PRO A 20 10.49 -4.78 -17.13
C PRO A 20 10.86 -6.21 -16.69
N THR A 21 12.02 -6.70 -17.06
CA THR A 21 12.54 -7.93 -16.47
C THR A 21 12.75 -7.76 -14.96
N TYR A 22 12.72 -8.86 -14.20
CA TYR A 22 12.99 -8.80 -12.76
C TYR A 22 14.34 -8.12 -12.45
N SER A 23 15.38 -8.41 -13.25
CA SER A 23 16.71 -7.81 -13.07
C SER A 23 16.70 -6.28 -13.28
N GLU A 24 15.95 -5.78 -14.26
CA GLU A 24 15.77 -4.34 -14.46
C GLU A 24 14.99 -3.72 -13.31
N PHE A 25 13.88 -4.35 -12.88
CA PHE A 25 13.09 -3.87 -11.76
C PHE A 25 13.91 -3.85 -10.46
N GLU A 26 14.67 -4.90 -10.17
CA GLU A 26 15.53 -4.97 -8.99
C GLU A 26 16.60 -3.88 -8.99
N ARG A 27 17.31 -3.72 -10.13
CA ARG A 27 18.41 -2.76 -10.29
C ARG A 27 17.95 -1.31 -10.23
N ASP A 28 16.83 -0.99 -10.94
CA ASP A 28 16.46 0.40 -11.23
C ASP A 28 15.44 0.95 -10.22
N PHE A 29 14.72 0.08 -9.49
CA PHE A 29 13.62 0.48 -8.61
C PHE A 29 13.69 -0.13 -7.20
N MET A 30 13.84 -1.44 -7.07
CA MET A 30 13.82 -2.09 -5.76
C MET A 30 15.05 -1.72 -4.91
N LYS A 31 16.26 -1.92 -5.44
CA LYS A 31 17.51 -1.62 -4.72
C LYS A 31 17.68 -0.12 -4.42
N PRO A 32 17.41 0.81 -5.35
CA PRO A 32 17.50 2.24 -5.06
C PRO A 32 16.28 2.80 -4.32
N HIS A 33 15.29 1.98 -3.95
CA HIS A 33 14.05 2.40 -3.30
C HIS A 33 13.31 3.49 -4.08
N LYS A 34 13.17 3.31 -5.39
CA LYS A 34 12.50 4.24 -6.30
C LYS A 34 11.12 3.70 -6.68
N PRO A 35 10.02 4.47 -6.50
CA PRO A 35 8.70 4.01 -6.91
C PRO A 35 8.57 3.93 -8.42
N VAL A 36 7.74 3.01 -8.90
CA VAL A 36 7.46 2.81 -10.33
C VAL A 36 6.06 2.27 -10.54
N ILE A 37 5.46 2.60 -11.68
CA ILE A 37 4.24 1.96 -12.17
C ILE A 37 4.64 0.96 -13.26
N ILE A 38 4.20 -0.30 -13.10
CA ILE A 38 4.46 -1.39 -14.03
C ILE A 38 3.15 -1.76 -14.72
N SER A 39 3.13 -1.74 -16.05
CA SER A 39 1.99 -2.18 -16.86
C SER A 39 2.20 -3.57 -17.46
N GLY A 40 1.10 -4.25 -17.83
CA GLY A 40 1.10 -5.54 -18.51
C GLY A 40 1.42 -6.75 -17.63
N ALA A 41 1.77 -6.56 -16.37
CA ALA A 41 2.15 -7.67 -15.48
C ALA A 41 0.95 -8.40 -14.86
N LEU A 42 -0.28 -7.88 -15.00
CA LEU A 42 -1.52 -8.47 -14.49
C LEU A 42 -2.35 -9.18 -15.56
N ASP A 43 -1.88 -9.27 -16.79
CA ASP A 43 -2.66 -9.81 -17.93
C ASP A 43 -3.08 -11.28 -17.74
N GLN A 44 -2.35 -12.05 -16.93
CA GLN A 44 -2.68 -13.43 -16.62
C GLN A 44 -3.68 -13.58 -15.47
N TRP A 45 -3.96 -12.52 -14.72
CA TRP A 45 -4.88 -12.58 -13.60
C TRP A 45 -6.33 -12.62 -14.09
N LYS A 46 -7.07 -13.64 -13.71
CA LYS A 46 -8.52 -13.65 -13.91
C LYS A 46 -9.21 -12.51 -13.16
N ALA A 47 -8.60 -12.04 -12.08
CA ALA A 47 -9.02 -10.87 -11.31
C ALA A 47 -9.08 -9.58 -12.14
N SER A 48 -8.40 -9.48 -13.29
CA SER A 48 -8.48 -8.33 -14.20
C SER A 48 -9.89 -8.11 -14.78
N SER A 49 -10.76 -9.11 -14.67
CA SER A 49 -12.18 -9.00 -15.05
C SER A 49 -13.11 -8.63 -13.88
N TRP A 50 -12.60 -8.43 -12.67
CA TRP A 50 -13.44 -8.06 -11.54
C TRP A 50 -14.01 -6.66 -11.71
N THR A 51 -15.32 -6.55 -11.46
CA THR A 51 -16.06 -5.28 -11.39
C THR A 51 -16.78 -5.18 -10.05
N PRO A 52 -17.24 -4.01 -9.63
CA PRO A 52 -18.10 -3.91 -8.45
C PRO A 52 -19.33 -4.81 -8.54
N GLU A 53 -19.95 -4.90 -9.72
CA GLU A 53 -21.12 -5.76 -9.98
C GLU A 53 -20.81 -7.25 -9.74
N TYR A 54 -19.62 -7.71 -10.13
CA TYR A 54 -19.18 -9.08 -9.84
C TYR A 54 -19.25 -9.39 -8.34
N PHE A 55 -18.78 -8.48 -7.48
CA PHE A 55 -18.86 -8.65 -6.02
C PHE A 55 -20.30 -8.62 -5.52
N ARG A 56 -21.13 -7.72 -6.06
CA ARG A 56 -22.55 -7.65 -5.73
C ARG A 56 -23.30 -8.95 -6.04
N GLU A 57 -23.03 -9.56 -7.19
CA GLU A 57 -23.72 -10.76 -7.68
C GLU A 57 -23.19 -12.04 -7.02
N GLN A 58 -21.88 -12.20 -6.94
CA GLN A 58 -21.28 -13.43 -6.44
C GLN A 58 -21.26 -13.53 -4.91
N PHE A 59 -21.28 -12.39 -4.22
CA PHE A 59 -21.12 -12.33 -2.76
C PHE A 59 -22.20 -11.49 -2.07
N SER A 60 -23.39 -11.41 -2.65
CA SER A 60 -24.48 -10.50 -2.24
C SER A 60 -24.73 -10.46 -0.73
N ASP A 61 -24.79 -11.59 -0.08
CA ASP A 61 -25.12 -11.73 1.35
C ASP A 61 -23.90 -11.71 2.27
N LYS A 62 -22.67 -11.64 1.70
CA LYS A 62 -21.47 -11.57 2.50
C LYS A 62 -21.47 -10.31 3.34
N LYS A 63 -21.36 -10.49 4.66
CA LYS A 63 -21.24 -9.40 5.60
C LYS A 63 -19.82 -8.87 5.63
N LEU A 64 -19.69 -7.55 5.68
CA LEU A 64 -18.43 -6.84 5.79
C LEU A 64 -18.58 -5.69 6.78
N ASN A 65 -17.47 -5.35 7.45
CA ASN A 65 -17.42 -4.19 8.34
C ASN A 65 -16.51 -3.12 7.71
N VAL A 66 -17.04 -1.91 7.58
CA VAL A 66 -16.28 -0.76 7.10
C VAL A 66 -16.36 0.33 8.16
N ASP A 67 -15.23 0.63 8.77
CA ASP A 67 -15.11 1.67 9.80
C ASP A 67 -16.14 1.55 10.93
N GLY A 68 -16.44 0.31 11.36
CA GLY A 68 -17.37 0.01 12.45
C GLY A 68 -18.83 -0.18 12.02
N THR A 69 -19.17 0.05 10.76
CA THR A 69 -20.52 -0.17 10.21
C THR A 69 -20.56 -1.50 9.44
N GLU A 70 -21.55 -2.34 9.76
CA GLU A 70 -21.81 -3.59 9.06
C GLU A 70 -22.67 -3.34 7.81
N TYR A 71 -22.26 -3.93 6.69
CA TYR A 71 -23.00 -3.93 5.42
C TYR A 71 -23.11 -5.35 4.89
N ARG A 72 -24.14 -5.59 4.06
CA ARG A 72 -24.11 -6.69 3.10
C ARG A 72 -23.29 -6.24 1.88
N MET A 73 -22.59 -7.15 1.22
CA MET A 73 -21.80 -6.82 0.04
C MET A 73 -22.63 -6.13 -1.05
N ALA A 74 -23.86 -6.62 -1.29
CA ALA A 74 -24.75 -6.00 -2.27
C ALA A 74 -25.03 -4.53 -1.97
N ASP A 75 -25.40 -4.23 -0.72
CA ASP A 75 -25.73 -2.86 -0.29
C ASP A 75 -24.49 -1.93 -0.32
N PHE A 76 -23.34 -2.47 0.09
CA PHE A 76 -22.06 -1.75 0.02
C PHE A 76 -21.68 -1.41 -1.42
N VAL A 77 -21.81 -2.35 -2.35
CA VAL A 77 -21.48 -2.13 -3.76
C VAL A 77 -22.43 -1.10 -4.40
N GLU A 78 -23.71 -1.08 -4.03
CA GLU A 78 -24.63 -0.03 -4.49
C GLU A 78 -24.18 1.37 -4.04
N LEU A 79 -23.67 1.51 -2.79
CA LEU A 79 -23.08 2.77 -2.33
C LEU A 79 -21.84 3.15 -3.15
N VAL A 80 -21.00 2.16 -3.47
CA VAL A 80 -19.78 2.36 -4.28
C VAL A 80 -20.14 2.85 -5.69
N LEU A 81 -21.08 2.19 -6.35
CA LEU A 81 -21.51 2.53 -7.72
C LEU A 81 -22.18 3.90 -7.81
N ASN A 82 -22.96 4.28 -6.80
CA ASN A 82 -23.68 5.56 -6.74
C ASN A 82 -22.87 6.69 -6.08
N SER A 83 -21.57 6.50 -5.86
CA SER A 83 -20.70 7.47 -5.20
C SER A 83 -20.28 8.62 -6.11
N SER A 84 -19.91 9.73 -5.49
CA SER A 84 -19.32 10.90 -6.17
C SER A 84 -18.38 11.62 -5.20
N ASN A 85 -17.61 12.61 -5.70
CA ASN A 85 -16.79 13.46 -4.83
C ASN A 85 -17.62 14.19 -3.74
N ALA A 86 -18.86 14.57 -4.06
CA ALA A 86 -19.75 15.23 -3.11
C ALA A 86 -20.44 14.25 -2.14
N ARG A 87 -20.50 12.97 -2.50
CA ARG A 87 -21.11 11.90 -1.70
C ARG A 87 -20.24 10.65 -1.81
N PRO A 88 -19.09 10.62 -1.14
CA PRO A 88 -18.20 9.46 -1.19
C PRO A 88 -18.83 8.24 -0.51
N ALA A 89 -18.57 7.05 -1.07
CA ALA A 89 -18.95 5.80 -0.44
C ALA A 89 -17.98 5.42 0.70
N PRO A 90 -18.42 4.55 1.63
CA PRO A 90 -17.49 3.88 2.54
C PRO A 90 -16.38 3.17 1.77
N TYR A 91 -15.15 3.13 2.34
CA TYR A 91 -13.99 2.56 1.67
C TYR A 91 -13.55 1.28 2.40
N LEU A 92 -13.86 0.12 1.82
CA LEU A 92 -13.35 -1.17 2.27
C LEU A 92 -11.85 -1.24 1.98
N ARG A 93 -11.03 -1.46 3.01
CA ARG A 93 -9.57 -1.45 2.92
C ARG A 93 -8.93 -2.45 3.87
N ASN A 94 -7.71 -2.88 3.54
CA ASN A 94 -6.90 -3.80 4.35
C ASN A 94 -7.61 -5.12 4.67
N VAL A 95 -8.45 -5.63 3.78
CA VAL A 95 -9.18 -6.88 4.00
C VAL A 95 -8.38 -8.04 3.43
N LEU A 96 -7.87 -8.90 4.30
CA LEU A 96 -7.13 -10.09 3.91
C LEU A 96 -8.02 -11.03 3.11
N ILE A 97 -7.66 -11.30 1.86
CA ILE A 97 -8.45 -12.15 0.95
C ILE A 97 -8.56 -13.58 1.50
N ASP A 98 -7.47 -14.13 2.04
CA ASP A 98 -7.43 -15.48 2.60
C ASP A 98 -8.38 -15.68 3.80
N ASN A 99 -8.69 -14.61 4.53
CA ASN A 99 -9.62 -14.66 5.67
C ASN A 99 -11.06 -14.31 5.28
N PHE A 100 -11.23 -13.43 4.29
CA PHE A 100 -12.54 -12.85 3.96
C PHE A 100 -13.23 -13.55 2.79
N LEU A 101 -12.52 -13.77 1.68
CA LEU A 101 -12.99 -14.37 0.44
C LEU A 101 -11.88 -15.24 -0.17
N PRO A 102 -11.47 -16.36 0.50
CA PRO A 102 -10.34 -17.20 0.05
C PRO A 102 -10.54 -17.78 -1.36
N GLU A 103 -11.78 -17.93 -1.80
CA GLU A 103 -12.15 -18.37 -3.16
C GLU A 103 -11.66 -17.40 -4.27
N LEU A 104 -11.28 -16.19 -3.93
CA LEU A 104 -10.71 -15.22 -4.86
C LEU A 104 -9.21 -15.45 -5.13
N LEU A 105 -8.49 -16.15 -4.24
CA LEU A 105 -7.04 -16.36 -4.36
C LEU A 105 -6.58 -16.96 -5.68
N PRO A 106 -7.28 -17.96 -6.29
CA PRO A 106 -6.88 -18.48 -7.59
C PRO A 106 -6.95 -17.47 -8.73
N ALA A 107 -7.77 -16.42 -8.60
CA ALA A 107 -7.92 -15.41 -9.64
C ALA A 107 -6.76 -14.41 -9.70
N ILE A 108 -5.95 -14.34 -8.65
CA ILE A 108 -4.73 -13.51 -8.57
C ILE A 108 -3.44 -14.33 -8.76
N GLN A 109 -3.53 -15.45 -9.44
CA GLN A 109 -2.39 -16.30 -9.77
C GLN A 109 -2.19 -16.36 -11.29
N PRO A 110 -0.93 -16.57 -11.76
CA PRO A 110 0.31 -16.60 -10.97
C PRO A 110 0.69 -15.21 -10.45
N LEU A 111 1.41 -15.18 -9.31
CA LEU A 111 1.93 -13.90 -8.81
C LEU A 111 3.00 -13.37 -9.77
N PRO A 112 3.02 -12.07 -10.10
CA PRO A 112 4.11 -11.44 -10.82
C PRO A 112 5.47 -11.69 -10.16
N GLU A 113 6.52 -11.90 -10.96
CA GLU A 113 7.87 -12.19 -10.45
C GLU A 113 8.43 -11.08 -9.54
N TYR A 114 7.97 -9.84 -9.72
CA TYR A 114 8.35 -8.69 -8.88
C TYR A 114 7.99 -8.85 -7.39
N PHE A 115 7.05 -9.77 -7.08
CA PHE A 115 6.61 -10.02 -5.69
C PHE A 115 7.51 -11.03 -4.97
N SER A 116 8.54 -11.52 -5.65
CA SER A 116 9.54 -12.44 -5.10
C SER A 116 10.92 -11.77 -5.04
N PRO A 117 11.77 -12.19 -4.09
CA PRO A 117 11.46 -13.07 -2.97
C PRO A 117 10.62 -12.38 -1.89
N ASN A 118 9.81 -13.16 -1.18
CA ASN A 118 9.08 -12.68 -0.01
C ASN A 118 9.61 -13.32 1.28
N TRP A 119 10.41 -12.60 2.02
CA TRP A 119 10.99 -13.07 3.28
C TRP A 119 10.00 -13.12 4.44
N LEU A 120 8.81 -12.56 4.27
CA LEU A 120 7.71 -12.73 5.23
C LEU A 120 7.00 -14.09 5.05
N ALA A 121 7.15 -14.76 3.91
CA ALA A 121 6.59 -16.09 3.69
C ALA A 121 7.50 -17.16 4.29
N GLY A 122 6.97 -18.01 5.19
CA GLY A 122 7.71 -19.12 5.78
C GLY A 122 7.00 -19.74 6.96
N PRO A 123 7.36 -20.97 7.38
CA PRO A 123 6.62 -21.72 8.41
C PRO A 123 6.58 -20.99 9.76
N LEU A 124 7.62 -20.22 10.10
CA LEU A 124 7.64 -19.46 11.35
C LEU A 124 6.90 -18.13 11.25
N SER A 125 6.73 -17.58 10.05
CA SER A 125 5.84 -16.44 9.83
C SER A 125 4.38 -16.83 10.07
N GLN A 126 4.02 -18.08 9.90
CA GLN A 126 2.68 -18.57 10.25
C GLN A 126 2.40 -18.45 11.76
N LEU A 127 3.40 -18.61 12.62
CA LEU A 127 3.27 -18.39 14.06
C LEU A 127 3.06 -16.88 14.40
N LEU A 128 3.55 -15.99 13.55
CA LEU A 128 3.42 -14.53 13.67
C LEU A 128 2.28 -13.95 12.82
N ARG A 129 1.49 -14.82 12.14
CA ARG A 129 0.43 -14.46 11.19
C ARG A 129 -0.51 -13.35 11.67
N SER A 130 -0.87 -13.36 12.93
CA SER A 130 -1.80 -12.38 13.49
C SER A 130 -1.22 -10.97 13.62
N ARG A 131 0.12 -10.81 13.45
CA ARG A 131 0.80 -9.52 13.64
C ARG A 131 1.47 -8.95 12.39
N LEU A 132 1.75 -9.77 11.37
CA LEU A 132 2.58 -9.37 10.24
C LEU A 132 1.83 -9.31 8.89
N HIS A 133 0.54 -9.67 8.83
CA HIS A 133 -0.21 -9.86 7.58
C HIS A 133 0.55 -10.67 6.50
N ASN A 134 1.63 -11.33 6.84
CA ASN A 134 2.47 -12.33 6.13
C ASN A 134 2.66 -12.16 4.61
N GLY A 135 2.45 -10.96 4.08
CA GLY A 135 2.40 -10.76 2.64
C GLY A 135 1.18 -11.40 1.97
N SER A 136 0.12 -11.71 2.74
CA SER A 136 -1.19 -12.05 2.19
C SER A 136 -1.72 -10.92 1.32
N ALA A 137 -2.52 -11.26 0.34
CA ALA A 137 -3.16 -10.27 -0.51
C ALA A 137 -4.30 -9.58 0.24
N GLU A 138 -4.37 -8.27 0.13
CA GLU A 138 -5.41 -7.42 0.71
C GLU A 138 -6.32 -6.86 -0.38
N LEU A 139 -7.63 -6.91 -0.14
CA LEU A 139 -8.65 -6.36 -1.02
C LEU A 139 -9.05 -4.96 -0.58
N TYR A 140 -9.18 -4.07 -1.56
CA TYR A 140 -9.66 -2.71 -1.42
C TYR A 140 -10.78 -2.48 -2.41
N ILE A 141 -11.95 -2.03 -1.93
CA ILE A 141 -13.10 -1.64 -2.78
C ILE A 141 -13.64 -0.31 -2.28
N GLY A 142 -13.79 0.66 -3.17
CA GLY A 142 -14.32 1.97 -2.79
C GLY A 142 -14.87 2.75 -3.96
N GLY A 143 -15.64 3.78 -3.64
CA GLY A 143 -16.30 4.66 -4.61
C GLY A 143 -15.57 5.98 -4.82
N ALA A 144 -16.01 6.72 -5.83
CA ALA A 144 -15.52 8.06 -6.14
C ALA A 144 -15.56 8.97 -4.90
N GLY A 145 -14.54 9.80 -4.72
CA GLY A 145 -14.39 10.70 -3.57
C GLY A 145 -13.84 10.04 -2.31
N GLY A 146 -13.77 8.69 -2.26
CA GLY A 146 -13.14 7.97 -1.15
C GLY A 146 -11.66 8.31 -1.05
N LYS A 147 -11.13 8.48 0.17
CA LYS A 147 -9.72 8.76 0.44
C LYS A 147 -9.17 7.76 1.45
N PHE A 148 -7.89 7.42 1.32
CA PHE A 148 -7.21 6.76 2.42
C PHE A 148 -7.09 7.76 3.58
N PRO A 149 -7.38 7.35 4.84
CA PRO A 149 -7.69 8.31 5.91
C PRO A 149 -6.49 9.13 6.42
N PHE A 150 -5.28 8.80 6.01
CA PHE A 150 -4.07 9.49 6.46
C PHE A 150 -2.91 9.33 5.46
N LEU A 151 -1.99 10.27 5.48
CA LEU A 151 -0.69 10.14 4.84
C LEU A 151 0.19 9.23 5.70
N HIS A 152 0.75 8.16 5.11
CA HIS A 152 1.52 7.14 5.84
C HIS A 152 2.58 6.48 4.96
N PHE A 153 3.47 5.75 5.59
CA PHE A 153 4.22 4.67 4.95
C PHE A 153 3.83 3.32 5.57
N ASP A 154 3.99 2.24 4.83
CA ASP A 154 3.56 0.93 5.27
C ASP A 154 4.28 0.46 6.54
N SER A 155 3.52 -0.08 7.47
CA SER A 155 4.04 -0.62 8.72
C SER A 155 5.13 -1.65 8.46
N TRP A 156 6.06 -1.76 9.38
CA TRP A 156 7.20 -2.67 9.29
C TRP A 156 8.16 -2.38 8.14
N HIS A 157 8.08 -1.19 7.54
CA HIS A 157 8.90 -0.84 6.38
C HIS A 157 8.82 -1.92 5.28
N THR A 158 7.62 -2.41 4.99
CA THR A 158 7.40 -3.32 3.86
C THR A 158 7.38 -2.55 2.54
N HIS A 159 7.74 -3.23 1.46
CA HIS A 159 7.42 -2.78 0.12
C HIS A 159 5.96 -3.08 -0.18
N ALA A 160 5.23 -2.16 -0.79
CA ALA A 160 3.88 -2.37 -1.26
C ALA A 160 3.82 -2.51 -2.79
N PHE A 161 3.00 -3.45 -3.25
CA PHE A 161 2.60 -3.60 -4.63
C PHE A 161 1.08 -3.46 -4.71
N LEU A 162 0.61 -2.35 -5.28
CA LEU A 162 -0.83 -2.09 -5.42
C LEU A 162 -1.25 -2.39 -6.86
N CYS A 163 -1.99 -3.48 -7.04
CA CYS A 163 -2.49 -3.96 -8.32
C CYS A 163 -3.87 -3.35 -8.57
N GLN A 164 -3.97 -2.37 -9.45
CA GLN A 164 -5.24 -1.75 -9.80
C GLN A 164 -5.98 -2.64 -10.80
N LEU A 165 -7.16 -3.11 -10.42
CA LEU A 165 -7.96 -4.03 -11.25
C LEU A 165 -9.13 -3.32 -11.92
N TYR A 166 -9.76 -2.36 -11.23
CA TYR A 166 -10.91 -1.62 -11.74
C TYR A 166 -10.88 -0.17 -11.28
N GLY A 167 -11.30 0.76 -12.15
CA GLY A 167 -11.37 2.18 -11.85
C GLY A 167 -10.01 2.85 -11.68
N ARG A 168 -10.00 4.12 -11.34
CA ARG A 168 -8.79 4.97 -11.27
C ARG A 168 -8.60 5.53 -9.87
N LYS A 169 -7.36 5.57 -9.42
CA LYS A 169 -6.94 6.26 -8.19
C LYS A 169 -5.89 7.33 -8.49
N GLU A 170 -5.93 8.42 -7.73
CA GLU A 170 -4.85 9.40 -7.66
C GLU A 170 -4.04 9.11 -6.39
N PHE A 171 -2.73 9.02 -6.54
CA PHE A 171 -1.79 8.88 -5.43
C PHE A 171 -1.02 10.18 -5.23
N THR A 172 -0.78 10.50 -3.96
CA THR A 172 0.22 11.49 -3.56
C THR A 172 1.27 10.77 -2.74
N ALA A 173 2.54 10.92 -3.12
CA ALA A 173 3.66 10.27 -2.45
C ALA A 173 4.78 11.28 -2.14
N TYR A 174 5.56 10.96 -1.08
CA TYR A 174 6.73 11.73 -0.67
C TYR A 174 7.86 10.76 -0.37
N ALA A 175 9.08 11.15 -0.75
CA ALA A 175 10.26 10.36 -0.45
C ALA A 175 10.53 10.32 1.08
N PRO A 176 11.24 9.30 1.58
CA PRO A 176 11.50 9.16 3.02
C PRO A 176 12.19 10.36 3.67
N ASP A 177 13.05 11.07 2.93
CA ASP A 177 13.77 12.27 3.38
C ASP A 177 12.85 13.48 3.60
N GLN A 178 11.60 13.44 3.10
CA GLN A 178 10.61 14.49 3.33
C GLN A 178 9.94 14.39 4.71
N ALA A 179 10.17 13.32 5.48
CA ALA A 179 9.57 13.11 6.81
C ALA A 179 9.63 14.34 7.74
N PRO A 180 10.69 15.16 7.79
CA PRO A 180 10.75 16.38 8.62
C PRO A 180 9.66 17.42 8.29
N TYR A 181 9.09 17.38 7.09
CA TYR A 181 8.04 18.29 6.64
C TYR A 181 6.63 17.71 6.78
N LEU A 182 6.51 16.42 7.06
CA LEU A 182 5.23 15.70 7.05
C LEU A 182 4.55 15.59 8.41
N TYR A 183 5.15 16.18 9.46
CA TYR A 183 4.57 16.22 10.81
C TYR A 183 4.13 14.83 11.30
N VAL A 184 5.12 13.97 11.52
CA VAL A 184 4.92 12.59 11.96
C VAL A 184 4.23 12.54 13.32
N ARG A 185 3.24 11.67 13.48
CA ARG A 185 2.51 11.46 14.74
C ARG A 185 3.45 10.92 15.83
N PRO A 186 3.40 11.45 17.06
CA PRO A 186 4.22 10.92 18.17
C PRO A 186 3.85 9.47 18.55
N ASP A 187 2.56 9.12 18.44
CA ASP A 187 2.01 7.81 18.82
C ASP A 187 2.04 6.80 17.67
N ARG A 188 2.24 7.26 16.43
CA ARG A 188 2.22 6.43 15.21
C ARG A 188 3.28 6.91 14.22
N TYR A 189 4.48 6.44 14.39
CA TYR A 189 5.69 6.81 13.66
C TYR A 189 5.57 6.79 12.12
N ASN A 190 4.63 6.04 11.58
CA ASN A 190 4.39 5.87 10.16
C ASN A 190 3.15 6.63 9.66
N GLN A 191 2.65 7.59 10.42
CA GLN A 191 1.49 8.40 10.03
C GLN A 191 1.76 9.87 10.26
N SER A 192 1.24 10.71 9.37
CA SER A 192 1.20 12.17 9.54
C SER A 192 0.05 12.58 10.44
N VAL A 193 0.21 13.70 11.17
CA VAL A 193 -0.89 14.36 11.89
C VAL A 193 -1.77 15.19 10.95
N ILE A 194 -1.32 15.48 9.72
CA ILE A 194 -2.06 16.29 8.75
C ILE A 194 -3.18 15.43 8.18
N ALA A 195 -4.40 15.75 8.54
CA ALA A 195 -5.58 14.97 8.16
C ALA A 195 -5.96 15.16 6.68
N ASP A 196 -5.84 16.38 6.17
CA ASP A 196 -6.10 16.70 4.76
C ASP A 196 -4.85 17.35 4.12
N ILE A 197 -4.13 16.58 3.34
CA ILE A 197 -2.93 17.05 2.63
C ILE A 197 -3.26 17.85 1.35
N GLU A 198 -4.52 17.82 0.90
CA GLU A 198 -4.95 18.64 -0.24
C GLU A 198 -5.25 20.08 0.20
N ASN A 199 -5.71 20.26 1.46
CA ASN A 199 -5.99 21.57 2.06
C ASN A 199 -5.35 21.66 3.46
N PRO A 200 -4.01 21.65 3.55
CA PRO A 200 -3.31 21.67 4.83
C PRO A 200 -3.46 23.03 5.52
N ASP A 201 -3.61 23.00 6.84
CA ASP A 201 -3.53 24.21 7.66
C ASP A 201 -2.08 24.68 7.75
N HIS A 202 -1.71 25.64 6.91
CA HIS A 202 -0.33 26.16 6.83
C HIS A 202 0.07 27.00 8.05
N GLU A 203 -0.86 27.53 8.84
CA GLU A 203 -0.54 28.19 10.09
C GLU A 203 -0.10 27.15 11.13
N LYS A 204 -0.79 26.04 11.18
CA LYS A 204 -0.47 24.91 12.07
C LYS A 204 0.70 24.07 11.57
N TYR A 205 0.84 23.93 10.24
CA TYR A 205 1.85 23.06 9.60
C TYR A 205 2.70 23.84 8.58
N PRO A 206 3.43 24.91 9.00
CA PRO A 206 4.14 25.77 8.06
C PRO A 206 5.24 25.07 7.25
N LEU A 207 5.89 24.05 7.82
CA LEU A 207 6.93 23.30 7.10
C LEU A 207 6.38 22.42 5.99
N PHE A 208 5.08 22.06 6.03
CA PHE A 208 4.49 21.21 5.00
C PHE A 208 4.54 21.84 3.60
N ALA A 209 4.53 23.17 3.50
CA ALA A 209 4.70 23.89 2.23
C ALA A 209 6.05 23.61 1.54
N ARG A 210 7.04 23.08 2.29
CA ARG A 210 8.39 22.74 1.76
C ARG A 210 8.47 21.29 1.29
N ALA A 211 7.46 20.45 1.59
CA ALA A 211 7.45 19.05 1.20
C ALA A 211 7.32 18.89 -0.32
N GLN A 212 8.23 18.12 -0.90
CA GLN A 212 8.23 17.82 -2.34
C GLN A 212 7.35 16.61 -2.61
N GLN A 213 6.18 16.87 -3.19
CA GLN A 213 5.22 15.81 -3.51
C GLN A 213 5.41 15.27 -4.93
N MET A 214 5.10 13.98 -5.08
CA MET A 214 4.87 13.32 -6.35
C MET A 214 3.39 12.98 -6.44
N ARG A 215 2.70 13.41 -7.52
CA ARG A 215 1.28 13.12 -7.73
C ARG A 215 1.11 12.41 -9.06
N PHE A 216 0.36 11.30 -9.06
CA PHE A 216 0.20 10.46 -10.23
C PHE A 216 -1.10 9.63 -10.15
N TYR A 217 -1.52 9.09 -11.29
CA TYR A 217 -2.68 8.22 -11.40
C TYR A 217 -2.25 6.76 -11.54
N LEU A 218 -3.09 5.87 -11.02
CA LEU A 218 -2.98 4.43 -11.18
C LEU A 218 -4.25 3.93 -11.89
N ASP A 219 -4.04 3.33 -13.06
CA ASP A 219 -5.09 2.86 -13.96
C ASP A 219 -5.25 1.34 -13.92
N PRO A 220 -6.40 0.78 -14.34
CA PRO A 220 -6.60 -0.67 -14.42
C PRO A 220 -5.49 -1.38 -15.22
N GLY A 221 -5.04 -2.53 -14.73
CA GLY A 221 -3.96 -3.32 -15.32
C GLY A 221 -2.55 -2.89 -14.88
N GLU A 222 -2.43 -1.85 -14.06
CA GLU A 222 -1.15 -1.36 -13.55
C GLU A 222 -0.86 -1.86 -12.14
N ILE A 223 0.44 -2.04 -11.85
CA ILE A 223 0.99 -2.28 -10.52
C ILE A 223 1.77 -1.04 -10.11
N LEU A 224 1.42 -0.45 -8.99
CA LEU A 224 2.24 0.56 -8.34
C LEU A 224 3.16 -0.11 -7.32
N PHE A 225 4.46 -0.01 -7.53
CA PHE A 225 5.46 -0.35 -6.53
C PHE A 225 5.79 0.87 -5.68
N ILE A 226 5.54 0.75 -4.38
CA ILE A 226 5.93 1.74 -3.38
C ILE A 226 7.01 1.10 -2.49
N PRO A 227 8.26 1.58 -2.55
CA PRO A 227 9.32 1.07 -1.69
C PRO A 227 9.09 1.38 -0.22
N ALA A 228 9.73 0.60 0.64
CA ALA A 228 9.73 0.80 2.09
C ALA A 228 10.06 2.26 2.48
N GLY A 229 9.30 2.81 3.43
CA GLY A 229 9.50 4.16 3.96
C GLY A 229 8.94 5.30 3.09
N TRP A 230 8.44 5.03 1.89
CA TRP A 230 7.79 6.06 1.08
C TRP A 230 6.41 6.43 1.64
N TRP A 231 6.24 7.70 1.95
CA TRP A 231 4.97 8.24 2.42
C TRP A 231 3.98 8.33 1.28
N HIS A 232 2.75 7.87 1.50
CA HIS A 232 1.73 7.90 0.46
C HIS A 232 0.31 7.96 1.02
N THR A 233 -0.59 8.40 0.18
CA THR A 233 -2.03 8.32 0.35
C THR A 233 -2.69 8.22 -1.01
N ALA A 234 -3.96 7.83 -1.04
CA ALA A 234 -4.72 7.64 -2.28
C ALA A 234 -6.12 8.24 -2.20
N LYS A 235 -6.56 8.79 -3.32
CA LYS A 235 -7.93 9.25 -3.57
C LYS A 235 -8.55 8.45 -4.70
N ILE A 236 -9.77 8.02 -4.53
CA ILE A 236 -10.53 7.25 -5.51
C ILE A 236 -11.26 8.22 -6.44
N LEU A 237 -11.01 8.10 -7.74
CA LEU A 237 -11.63 8.99 -8.75
C LEU A 237 -12.87 8.39 -9.38
N SER A 238 -12.98 7.07 -9.42
CA SER A 238 -14.14 6.30 -9.88
C SER A 238 -14.28 5.03 -9.05
N PRO A 239 -15.42 4.32 -9.02
CA PRO A 239 -15.53 3.02 -8.38
C PRO A 239 -14.30 2.16 -8.66
N SER A 240 -13.69 1.58 -7.64
CA SER A 240 -12.33 1.07 -7.71
C SER A 240 -12.15 -0.22 -6.95
N ILE A 241 -11.40 -1.16 -7.56
CA ILE A 241 -10.96 -2.41 -6.96
C ILE A 241 -9.44 -2.49 -7.07
N THR A 242 -8.76 -2.72 -5.95
CA THR A 242 -7.30 -2.89 -5.89
C THR A 242 -6.97 -4.10 -5.04
N VAL A 243 -6.00 -4.88 -5.47
CA VAL A 243 -5.35 -5.90 -4.62
C VAL A 243 -3.97 -5.38 -4.25
N SER A 244 -3.67 -5.34 -2.95
CA SER A 244 -2.36 -4.96 -2.44
C SER A 244 -1.64 -6.17 -1.87
N VAL A 245 -0.35 -6.25 -2.08
CA VAL A 245 0.54 -7.24 -1.45
C VAL A 245 1.78 -6.55 -0.91
N ASN A 246 2.06 -6.81 0.38
CA ASN A 246 3.24 -6.28 1.03
C ASN A 246 4.35 -7.32 1.06
N ARG A 247 5.60 -6.90 0.82
CA ARG A 247 6.76 -7.79 0.70
C ARG A 247 7.94 -7.28 1.50
N ALA A 248 8.74 -8.25 1.97
CA ALA A 248 10.06 -7.98 2.53
C ALA A 248 11.10 -8.86 1.84
N ASN A 249 12.26 -8.28 1.60
CA ASN A 249 13.42 -8.97 1.01
C ASN A 249 14.72 -8.34 1.52
N ALA A 250 15.84 -8.66 0.90
CA ALA A 250 17.14 -8.15 1.34
C ALA A 250 17.22 -6.61 1.38
N SER A 251 16.47 -5.89 0.52
CA SER A 251 16.58 -4.44 0.37
C SER A 251 15.92 -3.66 1.51
N ASN A 252 14.92 -4.23 2.20
CA ASN A 252 14.21 -3.59 3.31
C ASN A 252 14.26 -4.35 4.64
N TRP A 253 15.02 -5.48 4.68
CA TRP A 253 15.03 -6.34 5.87
C TRP A 253 15.63 -5.68 7.11
N SER A 254 16.62 -4.80 6.94
CA SER A 254 17.25 -4.11 8.07
C SER A 254 16.30 -3.13 8.76
N GLU A 255 15.53 -2.36 7.98
CA GLU A 255 14.54 -1.42 8.47
C GLU A 255 13.38 -2.15 9.14
N LEU A 256 12.87 -3.21 8.50
CA LEU A 256 11.85 -4.09 9.06
C LEU A 256 12.30 -4.68 10.41
N THR A 257 13.52 -5.21 10.47
CA THR A 257 14.08 -5.80 11.69
C THR A 257 14.16 -4.77 12.83
N ARG A 258 14.68 -3.58 12.51
CA ARG A 258 14.80 -2.48 13.50
C ARG A 258 13.42 -2.09 14.03
N ASP A 259 12.44 -1.94 13.15
CA ASP A 259 11.09 -1.55 13.52
C ASP A 259 10.39 -2.62 14.38
N MET A 260 10.47 -3.88 14.00
CA MET A 260 9.94 -5.00 14.78
C MET A 260 10.58 -5.10 16.17
N CYS A 261 11.92 -4.99 16.25
CA CYS A 261 12.63 -5.06 17.52
C CYS A 261 12.29 -3.87 18.43
N SER A 262 12.13 -2.67 17.87
CA SER A 262 11.78 -1.48 18.65
C SER A 262 10.41 -1.58 19.32
N ARG A 263 9.48 -2.30 18.67
CA ARG A 263 8.07 -2.46 19.09
C ARG A 263 7.79 -3.73 19.86
N ALA A 264 8.68 -4.71 19.82
CA ALA A 264 8.56 -5.92 20.61
C ALA A 264 8.51 -5.56 22.11
N SER A 265 7.67 -6.26 22.89
CA SER A 265 7.69 -6.15 24.34
C SER A 265 9.09 -6.49 24.89
N LEU A 266 9.48 -5.90 26.00
CA LEU A 266 10.82 -6.09 26.58
C LEU A 266 11.28 -7.54 26.63
N PRO A 267 10.48 -8.53 27.09
CA PRO A 267 10.90 -9.92 27.12
C PRO A 267 11.04 -10.56 25.72
N MET A 268 10.38 -10.01 24.70
CA MET A 268 10.41 -10.55 23.34
C MET A 268 11.47 -9.92 22.43
N LYS A 269 12.10 -8.79 22.84
CA LYS A 269 13.13 -8.12 22.03
C LYS A 269 14.29 -9.03 21.63
N PRO A 270 14.94 -9.76 22.55
CA PRO A 270 16.04 -10.64 22.17
C PRO A 270 15.58 -11.79 21.27
N VAL A 271 14.40 -12.35 21.52
CA VAL A 271 13.84 -13.42 20.68
C VAL A 271 13.59 -12.91 19.26
N ALA A 272 12.99 -11.75 19.12
CA ALA A 272 12.77 -11.12 17.81
C ALA A 272 14.09 -10.82 17.10
N ALA A 273 15.08 -10.27 17.79
CA ALA A 273 16.38 -9.95 17.23
C ALA A 273 17.13 -11.22 16.73
N VAL A 274 17.18 -12.26 17.53
CA VAL A 274 17.81 -13.54 17.16
C VAL A 274 17.11 -14.16 15.96
N TYR A 275 15.78 -14.21 16.00
CA TYR A 275 14.99 -14.77 14.91
C TYR A 275 15.23 -14.03 13.58
N LEU A 276 15.10 -12.70 13.59
CA LEU A 276 15.24 -11.88 12.38
C LEU A 276 16.66 -11.93 11.82
N THR A 277 17.66 -12.00 12.71
CA THR A 277 19.07 -12.16 12.28
C THR A 277 19.31 -13.53 11.68
N SER A 278 18.82 -14.61 12.30
CA SER A 278 18.97 -15.97 11.77
C SER A 278 18.25 -16.13 10.42
N MET A 279 17.08 -15.54 10.25
CA MET A 279 16.35 -15.52 8.97
C MET A 279 17.14 -14.79 7.87
N ARG A 280 17.78 -13.67 8.20
CA ARG A 280 18.66 -12.97 7.26
C ARG A 280 19.81 -13.85 6.80
N VAL A 281 20.54 -14.45 7.74
CA VAL A 281 21.68 -15.33 7.43
C VAL A 281 21.23 -16.53 6.59
N PHE A 282 20.17 -17.21 7.01
CA PHE A 282 19.64 -18.38 6.29
C PHE A 282 19.28 -18.03 4.84
N ARG A 283 18.54 -16.95 4.61
CA ARG A 283 18.11 -16.54 3.27
C ARG A 283 19.22 -15.94 2.41
N THR A 284 20.25 -15.37 3.02
CA THR A 284 21.45 -14.94 2.29
C THR A 284 22.25 -16.13 1.77
N ILE A 285 22.29 -17.25 2.52
CA ILE A 285 23.08 -18.44 2.17
C ILE A 285 22.34 -19.35 1.20
N TYR A 286 21.06 -19.56 1.41
CA TYR A 286 20.29 -20.61 0.68
C TYR A 286 19.39 -20.06 -0.42
N GLY A 287 19.32 -18.74 -0.62
CA GLY A 287 18.38 -18.13 -1.54
C GLY A 287 16.90 -18.32 -1.08
N SER A 288 16.03 -17.52 -1.53
CA SER A 288 14.58 -17.67 -1.23
C SER A 288 13.87 -18.34 -2.39
#